data_cab620460af9c791d2478d2059ce7f2f
#
_entry.id   cab620460af9c791d2478d2059ce7f2f
#
_cell.length_a   1.000
_cell.length_b   1.000
_cell.length_c   1.000
_cell.angle_alpha   90.00
_cell.angle_beta   90.00
_cell.angle_gamma   90.00
#
_symmetry.space_group_name_H-M   'P 1'
#
loop_
_entity.id
_entity.type
_entity.pdbx_description
1 polymer ?
#
loop_
_entity_poly.entity_id
_entity_poly.type
_entity_poly.pdbx_seq_one_letter_code
_entity_poly.pdbx_strand_id
1 'polypeptide(L)'
;IFQSYQYPVGLPGVSLMEFVMASTEGLNEDEIISVAKKFNVEEFLDREVNVDLSGGEKKRSELFQLALKKPKLALLDEIDSGLDIDAIKTVANLINENRDDETSYLLVTHYSRILRYLDVDRVHIVVKGNVVKSGSKELIEEVDSGGYTQYQEQ
;
A
#
# COMPACT_ATOMS: atom_id res chain seq x y z
N ILE A 1 -12.49 2.95 6.50
CA ILE A 1 -11.70 1.92 5.81
C ILE A 1 -11.19 2.49 4.50
N PHE A 2 -9.92 2.28 4.19
CA PHE A 2 -9.32 2.55 2.89
C PHE A 2 -8.91 1.22 2.25
N GLN A 3 -9.06 1.10 0.94
CA GLN A 3 -8.62 -0.07 0.20
C GLN A 3 -7.77 0.37 -1.00
N SER A 4 -6.54 -0.14 -1.08
CA SER A 4 -5.71 -0.09 -2.29
C SER A 4 -5.90 -1.38 -3.06
N TYR A 5 -6.23 -1.27 -4.33
CA TYR A 5 -6.45 -2.43 -5.20
C TYR A 5 -5.16 -2.86 -5.89
N GLN A 6 -5.06 -4.16 -6.21
CA GLN A 6 -3.97 -4.69 -7.04
C GLN A 6 -3.84 -3.91 -8.35
N TYR A 7 -4.97 -3.61 -8.99
CA TYR A 7 -5.06 -2.80 -10.20
C TYR A 7 -5.90 -1.55 -9.94
N PRO A 8 -5.27 -0.41 -9.61
CA PRO A 8 -5.99 0.84 -9.37
C PRO A 8 -6.77 1.29 -10.61
N VAL A 9 -8.03 1.67 -10.41
CA VAL A 9 -8.91 2.13 -11.49
C VAL A 9 -8.55 3.57 -11.85
N GLY A 10 -8.43 3.85 -13.16
CA GLY A 10 -8.29 5.20 -13.67
C GLY A 10 -9.63 5.95 -13.66
N LEU A 11 -9.60 7.24 -13.38
CA LEU A 11 -10.75 8.13 -13.42
C LEU A 11 -10.53 9.23 -14.49
N PRO A 12 -10.88 8.97 -15.75
CA PRO A 12 -10.75 9.99 -16.80
C PRO A 12 -11.59 11.24 -16.50
N GLY A 13 -11.04 12.41 -16.76
CA GLY A 13 -11.71 13.69 -16.55
C GLY A 13 -11.69 14.21 -15.11
N VAL A 14 -11.03 13.54 -14.18
CA VAL A 14 -10.90 13.98 -12.77
C VAL A 14 -9.43 14.02 -12.41
N SER A 15 -8.89 15.19 -12.06
CA SER A 15 -7.53 15.32 -11.57
C SER A 15 -7.35 14.72 -10.17
N LEU A 16 -6.13 14.33 -9.82
CA LEU A 16 -5.82 13.81 -8.49
C LEU A 16 -6.12 14.86 -7.41
N MET A 17 -5.84 16.14 -7.67
CA MET A 17 -6.16 17.24 -6.75
C MET A 17 -7.67 17.34 -6.51
N GLU A 18 -8.49 17.40 -7.57
CA GLU A 18 -9.95 17.45 -7.44
C GLU A 18 -10.50 16.23 -6.68
N PHE A 19 -9.97 15.05 -6.98
CA PHE A 19 -10.39 13.82 -6.32
C PHE A 19 -10.10 13.83 -4.81
N VAL A 20 -8.90 14.24 -4.39
CA VAL A 20 -8.56 14.26 -2.96
C VAL A 20 -9.28 15.38 -2.22
N MET A 21 -9.46 16.56 -2.83
CA MET A 21 -10.25 17.64 -2.25
C MET A 21 -11.71 17.24 -2.03
N ALA A 22 -12.31 16.54 -3.00
CA ALA A 22 -13.69 16.07 -2.89
C ALA A 22 -13.87 14.90 -1.91
N SER A 23 -12.82 14.10 -1.69
CA SER A 23 -12.90 12.85 -0.90
C SER A 23 -12.29 12.95 0.50
N THR A 24 -11.74 14.11 0.89
CA THR A 24 -11.09 14.33 2.19
C THR A 24 -11.60 15.64 2.79
N GLU A 25 -12.26 15.56 3.94
CA GLU A 25 -12.80 16.75 4.61
C GLU A 25 -11.71 17.52 5.37
N GLY A 26 -11.82 18.86 5.38
CA GLY A 26 -11.05 19.73 6.25
C GLY A 26 -9.60 20.01 5.83
N LEU A 27 -9.14 19.51 4.70
CA LEU A 27 -7.82 19.83 4.15
C LEU A 27 -7.91 20.99 3.14
N ASN A 28 -6.92 21.88 3.20
CA ASN A 28 -6.72 22.89 2.19
C ASN A 28 -5.66 22.44 1.16
N GLU A 29 -5.55 23.17 0.06
CA GLU A 29 -4.64 22.86 -1.04
C GLU A 29 -3.17 22.83 -0.62
N ASP A 30 -2.73 23.75 0.24
CA ASP A 30 -1.34 23.81 0.72
C ASP A 30 -0.97 22.56 1.56
N GLU A 31 -1.90 22.07 2.37
CA GLU A 31 -1.73 20.83 3.13
C GLU A 31 -1.63 19.61 2.22
N ILE A 32 -2.48 19.55 1.19
CA ILE A 32 -2.44 18.47 0.18
C ILE A 32 -1.09 18.48 -0.55
N ILE A 33 -0.62 19.65 -1.01
CA ILE A 33 0.68 19.81 -1.68
C ILE A 33 1.83 19.39 -0.74
N SER A 34 1.77 19.78 0.53
CA SER A 34 2.78 19.40 1.52
C SER A 34 2.90 17.89 1.69
N VAL A 35 1.78 17.17 1.71
CA VAL A 35 1.78 15.70 1.75
C VAL A 35 2.24 15.13 0.42
N ALA A 36 1.78 15.67 -0.73
CA ALA A 36 2.18 15.21 -2.06
C ALA A 36 3.71 15.20 -2.26
N LYS A 37 4.42 16.20 -1.70
CA LYS A 37 5.90 16.27 -1.69
C LYS A 37 6.53 15.06 -1.01
N LYS A 38 6.01 14.60 0.12
CA LYS A 38 6.54 13.45 0.86
C LYS A 38 6.43 12.16 0.05
N PHE A 39 5.40 12.04 -0.79
CA PHE A 39 5.16 10.86 -1.62
C PHE A 39 5.74 10.97 -3.04
N ASN A 40 6.36 12.11 -3.39
CA ASN A 40 6.83 12.43 -4.74
C ASN A 40 5.70 12.27 -5.78
N VAL A 41 4.54 12.89 -5.52
CA VAL A 41 3.36 12.87 -6.39
C VAL A 41 2.87 14.27 -6.77
N GLU A 42 3.64 15.32 -6.49
CA GLU A 42 3.27 16.72 -6.83
C GLU A 42 2.97 16.89 -8.31
N GLU A 43 3.80 16.32 -9.17
CA GLU A 43 3.65 16.38 -10.64
C GLU A 43 2.42 15.62 -11.17
N PHE A 44 1.74 14.84 -10.31
CA PHE A 44 0.54 14.09 -10.66
C PHE A 44 -0.74 14.78 -10.22
N LEU A 45 -0.66 15.84 -9.40
CA LEU A 45 -1.84 16.49 -8.82
C LEU A 45 -2.79 17.00 -9.89
N ASP A 46 -2.27 17.57 -10.99
CA ASP A 46 -3.06 18.09 -12.12
C ASP A 46 -3.38 17.02 -13.18
N ARG A 47 -2.91 15.77 -12.97
CA ARG A 47 -3.16 14.65 -13.89
C ARG A 47 -4.39 13.87 -13.45
N GLU A 48 -5.04 13.23 -14.41
CA GLU A 48 -6.18 12.35 -14.15
C GLU A 48 -5.77 11.17 -13.24
N VAL A 49 -6.63 10.84 -12.27
CA VAL A 49 -6.35 9.80 -11.28
C VAL A 49 -6.04 8.47 -11.96
N ASN A 50 -4.84 7.94 -11.71
CA ASN A 50 -4.37 6.65 -12.21
C ASN A 50 -4.36 6.48 -13.75
N VAL A 51 -4.55 7.54 -14.52
CA VAL A 51 -4.46 7.53 -15.99
C VAL A 51 -3.03 7.82 -16.40
N ASP A 52 -2.48 7.04 -17.34
CA ASP A 52 -1.11 7.19 -17.88
C ASP A 52 0.01 7.28 -16.82
N LEU A 53 -0.20 6.65 -15.68
CA LEU A 53 0.80 6.47 -14.63
C LEU A 53 1.42 5.07 -14.71
N SER A 54 2.74 4.98 -14.48
CA SER A 54 3.43 3.70 -14.27
C SER A 54 2.93 2.99 -13.01
N GLY A 55 3.23 1.70 -12.85
CA GLY A 55 2.84 0.93 -11.67
C GLY A 55 3.30 1.57 -10.36
N GLY A 56 4.57 2.01 -10.29
CA GLY A 56 5.12 2.67 -9.10
C GLY A 56 4.48 4.03 -8.80
N GLU A 57 4.16 4.81 -9.84
CA GLU A 57 3.46 6.10 -9.70
C GLU A 57 2.04 5.91 -9.17
N LYS A 58 1.30 4.91 -9.70
CA LYS A 58 -0.03 4.56 -9.19
C LYS A 58 0.01 4.19 -7.70
N LYS A 59 0.98 3.36 -7.29
CA LYS A 59 1.11 2.95 -5.88
C LYS A 59 1.48 4.11 -4.96
N ARG A 60 2.37 5.02 -5.38
CA ARG A 60 2.65 6.25 -4.62
C ARG A 60 1.42 7.16 -4.53
N SER A 61 0.65 7.29 -5.61
CA SER A 61 -0.61 8.04 -5.62
C SER A 61 -1.64 7.45 -4.66
N GLU A 62 -1.78 6.12 -4.58
CA GLU A 62 -2.68 5.47 -3.61
C GLU A 62 -2.22 5.66 -2.17
N LEU A 63 -0.92 5.53 -1.87
CA LEU A 63 -0.38 5.77 -0.54
C LEU A 63 -0.52 7.24 -0.11
N PHE A 64 -0.36 8.17 -1.04
CA PHE A 64 -0.64 9.59 -0.81
C PHE A 64 -2.11 9.80 -0.39
N GLN A 65 -3.05 9.21 -1.11
CA GLN A 65 -4.47 9.27 -0.77
C GLN A 65 -4.76 8.64 0.60
N LEU A 66 -4.12 7.51 0.92
CA LEU A 66 -4.20 6.86 2.23
C LEU A 66 -3.72 7.79 3.36
N ALA A 67 -2.57 8.44 3.17
CA ALA A 67 -2.00 9.36 4.15
C ALA A 67 -2.89 10.59 4.42
N LEU A 68 -3.59 11.09 3.40
CA LEU A 68 -4.56 12.18 3.56
C LEU A 68 -5.82 11.73 4.31
N LYS A 69 -6.31 10.52 4.03
CA LYS A 69 -7.57 10.01 4.58
C LYS A 69 -7.47 9.50 6.01
N LYS A 70 -6.28 9.12 6.48
CA LYS A 70 -6.00 8.58 7.82
C LYS A 70 -7.09 7.61 8.32
N PRO A 71 -7.34 6.51 7.61
CA PRO A 71 -8.42 5.60 7.96
C PRO A 71 -8.04 4.76 9.19
N LYS A 72 -9.02 4.28 9.94
CA LYS A 72 -8.77 3.30 11.04
C LYS A 72 -8.29 1.94 10.55
N LEU A 73 -8.57 1.59 9.29
CA LEU A 73 -8.14 0.34 8.65
C LEU A 73 -7.76 0.61 7.20
N ALA A 74 -6.52 0.26 6.84
CA ALA A 74 -6.02 0.26 5.48
C ALA A 74 -5.85 -1.20 5.00
N LEU A 75 -6.53 -1.54 3.90
CA LEU A 75 -6.40 -2.82 3.20
C LEU A 75 -5.51 -2.60 1.98
N LEU A 76 -4.33 -3.21 1.96
CA LEU A 76 -3.32 -3.05 0.91
C LEU A 76 -3.20 -4.38 0.13
N ASP A 77 -3.82 -4.45 -1.04
CA ASP A 77 -3.87 -5.65 -1.86
C ASP A 77 -2.77 -5.63 -2.92
N GLU A 78 -1.78 -6.51 -2.77
CA GLU A 78 -0.62 -6.68 -3.65
C GLU A 78 0.04 -5.35 -4.06
N ILE A 79 0.26 -4.47 -3.09
CA ILE A 79 0.82 -3.13 -3.33
C ILE A 79 2.23 -3.15 -3.91
N ASP A 80 2.92 -4.29 -3.82
CA ASP A 80 4.27 -4.54 -4.34
C ASP A 80 4.29 -5.20 -5.73
N SER A 81 3.12 -5.54 -6.27
CA SER A 81 3.02 -6.21 -7.58
C SER A 81 3.50 -5.31 -8.72
N GLY A 82 4.39 -5.85 -9.56
CA GLY A 82 4.94 -5.14 -10.71
C GLY A 82 5.95 -4.04 -10.39
N LEU A 83 6.39 -3.91 -9.14
CA LEU A 83 7.39 -2.94 -8.72
C LEU A 83 8.80 -3.54 -8.77
N ASP A 84 9.78 -2.70 -9.13
CA ASP A 84 11.20 -3.01 -8.94
C ASP A 84 11.61 -2.86 -7.46
N ILE A 85 12.84 -3.26 -7.15
CA ILE A 85 13.35 -3.30 -5.77
C ILE A 85 13.38 -1.91 -5.11
N ASP A 86 13.69 -0.87 -5.86
CA ASP A 86 13.80 0.49 -5.30
C ASP A 86 12.42 1.10 -5.07
N ALA A 87 11.46 0.82 -5.96
CA ALA A 87 10.06 1.17 -5.77
C ALA A 87 9.45 0.45 -4.57
N ILE A 88 9.75 -0.85 -4.36
CA ILE A 88 9.31 -1.62 -3.19
C ILE A 88 9.83 -1.00 -1.89
N LYS A 89 11.12 -0.63 -1.83
CA LYS A 89 11.70 0.05 -0.65
C LYS A 89 11.03 1.39 -0.39
N THR A 90 10.80 2.18 -1.44
CA THR A 90 10.12 3.47 -1.33
C THR A 90 8.71 3.30 -0.75
N VAL A 91 7.93 2.37 -1.28
CA VAL A 91 6.57 2.04 -0.80
C VAL A 91 6.60 1.59 0.67
N ALA A 92 7.50 0.69 1.03
CA ALA A 92 7.63 0.19 2.40
C ALA A 92 8.00 1.31 3.39
N ASN A 93 8.96 2.17 3.03
CA ASN A 93 9.34 3.32 3.84
C ASN A 93 8.16 4.29 4.04
N LEU A 94 7.42 4.60 2.98
CA LEU A 94 6.24 5.46 3.07
C LEU A 94 5.17 4.88 4.00
N ILE A 95 4.96 3.56 3.99
CA ILE A 95 4.05 2.90 4.92
C ILE A 95 4.57 3.02 6.35
N ASN A 96 5.85 2.69 6.62
CA ASN A 96 6.44 2.76 7.95
C ASN A 96 6.41 4.19 8.53
N GLU A 97 6.76 5.19 7.72
CA GLU A 97 6.79 6.60 8.13
C GLU A 97 5.39 7.18 8.41
N ASN A 98 4.35 6.62 7.81
CA ASN A 98 2.97 7.04 8.01
C ASN A 98 2.18 6.16 8.99
N ARG A 99 2.84 5.19 9.64
CA ARG A 99 2.22 4.43 10.73
C ARG A 99 1.97 5.35 11.93
N ASP A 100 0.80 5.19 12.51
CA ASP A 100 0.41 5.78 13.78
C ASP A 100 -0.35 4.74 14.61
N ASP A 101 -0.68 5.06 15.84
CA ASP A 101 -1.40 4.16 16.77
C ASP A 101 -2.91 4.05 16.44
N GLU A 102 -3.41 4.85 15.48
CA GLU A 102 -4.83 4.91 15.14
C GLU A 102 -5.18 4.11 13.88
N THR A 103 -4.19 3.82 13.01
CA THR A 103 -4.40 3.11 11.74
C THR A 103 -3.88 1.68 11.80
N SER A 104 -4.75 0.71 11.57
CA SER A 104 -4.35 -0.69 11.34
C SER A 104 -4.12 -0.94 9.85
N TYR A 105 -3.05 -1.64 9.52
CA TYR A 105 -2.71 -2.04 8.16
C TYR A 105 -2.88 -3.54 7.98
N LEU A 106 -3.65 -3.95 6.98
CA LEU A 106 -3.71 -5.34 6.51
C LEU A 106 -3.13 -5.41 5.10
N LEU A 107 -1.94 -5.96 5.00
CA LEU A 107 -1.26 -6.17 3.71
C LEU A 107 -1.48 -7.59 3.23
N VAL A 108 -1.94 -7.76 1.99
CA VAL A 108 -1.99 -9.03 1.27
C VAL A 108 -0.90 -9.02 0.22
N THR A 109 -0.02 -9.99 0.25
CA THR A 109 1.02 -10.20 -0.77
C THR A 109 1.37 -11.68 -0.90
N HIS A 110 1.80 -12.10 -2.07
CA HIS A 110 2.38 -13.41 -2.31
C HIS A 110 3.92 -13.35 -2.44
N TYR A 111 4.52 -12.17 -2.25
CA TYR A 111 5.96 -11.96 -2.25
C TYR A 111 6.46 -11.53 -0.87
N SER A 112 7.46 -12.21 -0.34
CA SER A 112 8.10 -11.83 0.91
C SER A 112 8.96 -10.56 0.82
N ARG A 113 9.27 -10.08 -0.40
CA ARG A 113 10.22 -9.00 -0.63
C ARG A 113 9.87 -7.70 0.11
N ILE A 114 8.62 -7.25 0.03
CA ILE A 114 8.19 -6.03 0.71
C ILE A 114 8.22 -6.18 2.24
N LEU A 115 7.90 -7.38 2.74
CA LEU A 115 7.83 -7.66 4.17
C LEU A 115 9.19 -7.53 4.87
N ARG A 116 10.30 -7.62 4.12
CA ARG A 116 11.67 -7.42 4.67
C ARG A 116 11.92 -5.96 5.06
N TYR A 117 11.21 -5.01 4.42
CA TYR A 117 11.36 -3.57 4.63
C TYR A 117 10.25 -2.99 5.52
N LEU A 118 9.21 -3.77 5.82
CA LEU A 118 8.10 -3.36 6.67
C LEU A 118 8.34 -3.77 8.14
N ASP A 119 7.84 -2.93 9.04
CA ASP A 119 7.69 -3.27 10.45
C ASP A 119 6.39 -4.04 10.63
N VAL A 120 6.50 -5.38 10.63
CA VAL A 120 5.36 -6.29 10.66
C VAL A 120 5.14 -6.80 12.08
N ASP A 121 3.93 -6.61 12.62
CA ASP A 121 3.55 -7.07 13.95
C ASP A 121 3.10 -8.54 13.92
N ARG A 122 2.38 -8.96 12.88
CA ARG A 122 1.84 -10.32 12.75
C ARG A 122 1.78 -10.77 11.30
N VAL A 123 2.08 -12.04 11.09
CA VAL A 123 2.02 -12.72 9.79
C VAL A 123 1.00 -13.86 9.85
N HIS A 124 0.18 -13.97 8.81
CA HIS A 124 -0.75 -15.08 8.62
C HIS A 124 -0.48 -15.74 7.27
N ILE A 125 -0.37 -17.07 7.25
CA ILE A 125 -0.28 -17.84 6.01
C ILE A 125 -1.66 -18.36 5.69
N VAL A 126 -2.13 -18.01 4.48
CA VAL A 126 -3.46 -18.36 3.97
C VAL A 126 -3.31 -19.36 2.82
N VAL A 127 -3.96 -20.52 2.93
CA VAL A 127 -3.99 -21.55 1.88
C VAL A 127 -5.43 -21.96 1.65
N LYS A 128 -5.87 -21.93 0.38
CA LYS A 128 -7.25 -22.30 -0.02
C LYS A 128 -8.33 -21.61 0.82
N GLY A 129 -8.11 -20.33 1.14
CA GLY A 129 -9.06 -19.52 1.92
C GLY A 129 -9.02 -19.74 3.45
N ASN A 130 -8.13 -20.58 3.97
CA ASN A 130 -7.97 -20.83 5.39
C ASN A 130 -6.66 -20.28 5.92
N VAL A 131 -6.68 -19.70 7.13
CA VAL A 131 -5.46 -19.35 7.85
C VAL A 131 -4.87 -20.62 8.43
N VAL A 132 -3.77 -21.11 7.86
CA VAL A 132 -3.11 -22.38 8.28
C VAL A 132 -2.03 -22.16 9.34
N LYS A 133 -1.42 -20.96 9.38
CA LYS A 133 -0.42 -20.62 10.40
C LYS A 133 -0.44 -19.12 10.68
N SER A 134 -0.18 -18.76 11.93
CA SER A 134 -0.03 -17.36 12.38
C SER A 134 1.18 -17.24 13.28
N GLY A 135 1.91 -16.13 13.17
CA GLY A 135 3.10 -15.86 13.97
C GLY A 135 3.63 -14.45 13.78
N SER A 136 4.86 -14.26 14.18
CA SER A 136 5.60 -13.01 14.04
C SER A 136 6.36 -12.95 12.71
N LYS A 137 7.25 -11.98 12.57
CA LYS A 137 8.05 -11.74 11.35
C LYS A 137 8.92 -12.94 10.94
N GLU A 138 9.29 -13.82 11.91
CA GLU A 138 10.07 -15.04 11.65
C GLU A 138 9.39 -16.02 10.69
N LEU A 139 8.04 -15.97 10.58
CA LEU A 139 7.31 -16.75 9.57
C LEU A 139 7.68 -16.38 8.13
N ILE A 140 8.16 -15.17 7.89
CA ILE A 140 8.61 -14.74 6.57
C ILE A 140 9.85 -15.52 6.15
N GLU A 141 10.81 -15.70 7.07
CA GLU A 141 12.03 -16.47 6.83
C GLU A 141 11.72 -17.96 6.61
N GLU A 142 10.75 -18.49 7.34
CA GLU A 142 10.28 -19.87 7.17
C GLU A 142 9.68 -20.10 5.77
N VAL A 143 8.86 -19.16 5.28
CA VAL A 143 8.30 -19.22 3.91
C VAL A 143 9.39 -19.03 2.86
N ASP A 144 10.33 -18.11 3.06
CA ASP A 144 11.43 -17.85 2.13
C ASP A 144 12.35 -19.08 1.96
N SER A 145 12.56 -19.84 3.03
CA SER A 145 13.43 -21.02 3.01
C SER A 145 12.74 -22.31 2.56
N GLY A 146 11.48 -22.51 2.98
CA GLY A 146 10.73 -23.76 2.77
C GLY A 146 9.62 -23.69 1.72
N GLY A 147 9.30 -22.47 1.24
CA GLY A 147 8.19 -22.24 0.31
C GLY A 147 6.81 -22.50 0.93
N TYR A 148 5.77 -22.37 0.12
CA TYR A 148 4.38 -22.61 0.55
C TYR A 148 3.97 -24.09 0.53
N THR A 149 4.76 -24.98 -0.10
CA THR A 149 4.41 -26.40 -0.28
C THR A 149 4.18 -27.11 1.06
N GLN A 150 4.98 -26.79 2.08
CA GLN A 150 4.86 -27.35 3.44
C GLN A 150 3.50 -27.06 4.12
N TYR A 151 2.73 -26.08 3.61
CA TYR A 151 1.42 -25.69 4.15
C TYR A 151 0.26 -26.23 3.31
N GLN A 152 0.52 -26.81 2.13
CA GLN A 152 -0.52 -27.30 1.19
C GLN A 152 -0.99 -28.72 1.51
N GLU A 153 -0.23 -29.47 2.30
CA GLU A 153 -0.48 -30.88 2.64
C GLU A 153 -1.23 -31.04 4.00
N GLN A 154 -1.67 -29.93 4.60
CA GLN A 154 -2.47 -29.95 5.83
C GLN A 154 -3.97 -29.69 5.49
#